data_0b7c775b5f557b3634347cbeddf3dce8
#
_entry.id   0b7c775b5f557b3634347cbeddf3dce8
#
_cell.length_a   1.000
_cell.length_b   1.000
_cell.length_c   1.000
_cell.angle_alpha   90.00
_cell.angle_beta   90.00
_cell.angle_gamma   90.00
#
_symmetry.space_group_name_H-M   'P 1'
#
loop_
_entity.id
_entity.type
_entity.pdbx_description
1 polymer ?
#
loop_
_entity_poly.entity_id
_entity_poly.type
_entity_poly.pdbx_seq_one_letter_code
_entity_poly.pdbx_strand_id
1 'polypeptide(L)'
;MIVFVDESGLSERPTRVRTWALKGHTPVIQFHFNWKQLSMIAGLTLSQCMFRLHPGAIRSPQVVEFLKVLQQHLKRRLLIIWDGLKAHRSRLVREHVDSTDGAVALAFLPPYAPELNPVEYLWAWLKRHALANFCPDGLAELAQTARNKLKSAQRRSSIIIACWKQAELF
;
A
#
# COMPACT_ATOMS: atom_id res chain seq x y z
N MET A 1 11.48 -0.47 16.18
CA MET A 1 10.80 0.50 15.29
C MET A 1 9.47 -0.10 14.86
N ILE A 2 8.38 0.63 14.96
CA ILE A 2 7.05 0.19 14.49
C ILE A 2 6.95 0.44 13.00
N VAL A 3 6.41 -0.55 12.26
CA VAL A 3 6.11 -0.48 10.83
C VAL A 3 4.73 -1.08 10.61
N PHE A 4 3.79 -0.27 10.16
CA PHE A 4 2.50 -0.78 9.69
C PHE A 4 2.66 -1.24 8.24
N VAL A 5 2.14 -2.42 7.93
CA VAL A 5 2.22 -3.03 6.60
C VAL A 5 0.82 -3.36 6.11
N ASP A 6 0.60 -3.21 4.81
CA ASP A 6 -0.65 -3.55 4.16
C ASP A 6 -0.47 -3.78 2.67
N GLU A 7 -1.41 -4.49 2.05
CA GLU A 7 -1.50 -4.72 0.63
C GLU A 7 -2.75 -4.09 0.02
N SER A 8 -2.62 -3.68 -1.23
CA SER A 8 -3.76 -3.18 -2.00
C SER A 8 -3.65 -3.52 -3.48
N GLY A 9 -4.78 -3.76 -4.11
CA GLY A 9 -4.88 -3.95 -5.55
C GLY A 9 -5.13 -2.64 -6.30
N LEU A 10 -4.57 -2.57 -7.52
CA LEU A 10 -4.93 -1.59 -8.55
C LEU A 10 -5.37 -2.32 -9.80
N SER A 11 -6.39 -1.82 -10.46
CA SER A 11 -6.84 -2.26 -11.77
C SER A 11 -6.85 -1.07 -12.73
N GLU A 12 -6.93 -1.36 -14.02
CA GLU A 12 -7.06 -0.31 -15.05
C GLU A 12 -8.40 0.43 -14.96
N ARG A 13 -9.35 -0.10 -14.18
CA ARG A 13 -10.60 0.60 -13.90
C ARG A 13 -10.34 1.82 -13.03
N PRO A 14 -10.65 3.04 -13.51
CA PRO A 14 -10.39 4.27 -12.77
C PRO A 14 -11.21 4.35 -11.48
N THR A 15 -10.59 4.86 -10.43
CA THR A 15 -11.34 5.31 -9.24
C THR A 15 -12.07 6.59 -9.59
N ARG A 16 -13.40 6.52 -9.69
CA ARG A 16 -14.23 7.67 -10.03
C ARG A 16 -14.36 8.62 -8.85
N VAL A 17 -13.94 9.85 -9.07
CA VAL A 17 -14.04 10.94 -8.11
C VAL A 17 -14.75 12.12 -8.78
N ARG A 18 -15.57 12.83 -8.02
CA ARG A 18 -16.23 14.06 -8.50
C ARG A 18 -15.18 15.06 -9.00
N THR A 19 -15.46 15.67 -10.14
CA THR A 19 -14.60 16.68 -10.75
C THR A 19 -15.45 17.84 -11.25
N TRP A 20 -14.79 18.95 -11.55
CA TRP A 20 -15.45 20.13 -12.13
C TRP A 20 -15.65 19.95 -13.63
N ALA A 21 -16.76 20.45 -14.13
CA ALA A 21 -17.10 20.51 -15.55
C ALA A 21 -17.85 21.80 -15.87
N LEU A 22 -17.91 22.15 -17.13
CA LEU A 22 -18.74 23.24 -17.60
C LEU A 22 -20.21 22.94 -17.31
N LYS A 23 -20.98 23.97 -16.97
CA LYS A 23 -22.42 23.83 -16.70
C LYS A 23 -23.11 23.18 -17.92
N GLY A 24 -23.87 22.12 -17.66
CA GLY A 24 -24.56 21.36 -18.69
C GLY A 24 -23.74 20.27 -19.37
N HIS A 25 -22.44 20.11 -19.02
CA HIS A 25 -21.58 19.05 -19.55
C HIS A 25 -21.23 18.05 -18.48
N THR A 26 -21.66 16.80 -18.65
CA THR A 26 -21.25 15.69 -17.75
C THR A 26 -19.92 15.13 -18.24
N PRO A 27 -18.88 15.07 -17.39
CA PRO A 27 -17.60 14.43 -17.75
C PRO A 27 -17.82 12.96 -18.06
N VAL A 28 -17.30 12.49 -19.19
CA VAL A 28 -17.34 11.09 -19.60
C VAL A 28 -15.95 10.50 -19.45
N ILE A 29 -15.85 9.39 -18.72
CA ILE A 29 -14.62 8.61 -18.57
C ILE A 29 -14.71 7.40 -19.49
N GLN A 30 -13.81 7.32 -20.45
CA GLN A 30 -13.63 6.15 -21.31
C GLN A 30 -12.43 5.36 -20.82
N PHE A 31 -12.54 4.06 -20.62
CA PHE A 31 -11.47 3.18 -20.21
C PHE A 31 -11.66 1.79 -20.80
N HIS A 32 -10.54 1.11 -21.05
CA HIS A 32 -10.56 -0.27 -21.46
C HIS A 32 -10.74 -1.18 -20.24
N PHE A 33 -11.69 -2.11 -20.32
CA PHE A 33 -11.92 -3.06 -19.26
C PHE A 33 -11.09 -4.32 -19.49
N ASN A 34 -10.22 -4.62 -18.55
CA ASN A 34 -9.59 -5.94 -18.49
C ASN A 34 -9.50 -6.41 -17.01
N TRP A 35 -9.28 -7.70 -16.83
CA TRP A 35 -9.23 -8.34 -15.51
C TRP A 35 -7.82 -8.35 -14.89
N LYS A 36 -6.84 -7.81 -15.58
CA LYS A 36 -5.47 -7.77 -15.07
C LYS A 36 -5.38 -6.81 -13.89
N GLN A 37 -4.66 -7.23 -12.88
CA GLN A 37 -4.49 -6.46 -11.65
C GLN A 37 -3.01 -6.31 -11.31
N LEU A 38 -2.69 -5.17 -10.75
CA LEU A 38 -1.43 -4.86 -10.11
C LEU A 38 -1.65 -4.92 -8.59
N SER A 39 -0.78 -5.59 -7.85
CA SER A 39 -0.80 -5.57 -6.40
C SER A 39 0.33 -4.71 -5.87
N MET A 40 0.07 -4.06 -4.76
CA MET A 40 1.02 -3.23 -4.05
C MET A 40 1.12 -3.70 -2.61
N ILE A 41 2.32 -3.62 -2.04
CA ILE A 41 2.57 -3.75 -0.61
C ILE A 41 3.33 -2.52 -0.16
N ALA A 42 2.96 -1.97 0.98
CA ALA A 42 3.70 -0.87 1.59
C ALA A 42 3.88 -1.05 3.09
N GLY A 43 4.95 -0.43 3.59
CA GLY A 43 5.25 -0.30 5.01
C GLY A 43 5.41 1.17 5.37
N LEU A 44 4.69 1.62 6.39
CA LEU A 44 4.77 2.97 6.94
C LEU A 44 5.41 2.94 8.32
N THR A 45 6.48 3.70 8.49
CA THR A 45 6.99 4.16 9.79
C THR A 45 6.48 5.58 10.06
N LEU A 46 6.82 6.15 11.21
CA LEU A 46 6.48 7.55 11.52
C LEU A 46 6.99 8.57 10.50
N SER A 47 8.09 8.27 9.81
CA SER A 47 8.77 9.21 8.92
C SER A 47 9.04 8.68 7.52
N GLN A 48 8.85 7.39 7.28
CA GLN A 48 9.24 6.76 6.02
C GLN A 48 8.11 5.89 5.49
N CYS A 49 8.04 5.82 4.16
CA CYS A 49 7.19 4.90 3.42
C CYS A 49 8.06 4.06 2.49
N MET A 50 7.90 2.74 2.56
CA MET A 50 8.51 1.79 1.63
C MET A 50 7.41 1.05 0.90
N PHE A 51 7.60 0.75 -0.37
CA PHE A 51 6.58 0.05 -1.15
C PHE A 51 7.19 -0.81 -2.26
N ARG A 52 6.43 -1.81 -2.69
CA ARG A 52 6.67 -2.58 -3.90
C ARG A 52 5.38 -2.78 -4.69
N LEU A 53 5.55 -2.94 -6.00
CA LEU A 53 4.47 -3.28 -6.93
C LEU A 53 4.79 -4.64 -7.54
N HIS A 54 3.76 -5.48 -7.61
CA HIS A 54 3.86 -6.83 -8.17
C HIS A 54 2.78 -7.03 -9.23
N PRO A 55 3.10 -7.63 -10.38
CA PRO A 55 2.08 -8.12 -11.29
C PRO A 55 1.36 -9.31 -10.64
N GLY A 56 0.02 -9.29 -10.64
CA GLY A 56 -0.79 -10.32 -9.98
C GLY A 56 -0.84 -10.22 -8.46
N ALA A 57 -1.26 -11.30 -7.80
CA ALA A 57 -1.51 -11.31 -6.36
C ALA A 57 -0.22 -11.40 -5.53
N ILE A 58 -0.18 -10.69 -4.41
CA ILE A 58 0.85 -10.85 -3.38
C ILE A 58 0.50 -12.08 -2.55
N ARG A 59 1.48 -12.95 -2.36
CA ARG A 59 1.40 -14.17 -1.56
C ARG A 59 2.55 -14.20 -0.56
N SER A 60 2.59 -15.22 0.29
CA SER A 60 3.61 -15.35 1.34
C SER A 60 5.06 -15.16 0.88
N PRO A 61 5.52 -15.66 -0.30
CA PRO A 61 6.88 -15.38 -0.76
C PRO A 61 7.17 -13.90 -0.96
N GLN A 62 6.24 -13.14 -1.57
CA GLN A 62 6.40 -11.70 -1.78
C GLN A 62 6.36 -10.92 -0.46
N VAL A 63 5.53 -11.39 0.49
CA VAL A 63 5.51 -10.83 1.85
C VAL A 63 6.87 -11.01 2.53
N VAL A 64 7.44 -12.22 2.51
CA VAL A 64 8.78 -12.48 3.08
C VAL A 64 9.85 -11.64 2.39
N GLU A 65 9.81 -11.53 1.06
CA GLU A 65 10.73 -10.67 0.32
C GLU A 65 10.62 -9.20 0.79
N PHE A 66 9.41 -8.72 1.00
CA PHE A 66 9.19 -7.36 1.49
C PHE A 66 9.72 -7.16 2.90
N LEU A 67 9.51 -8.12 3.81
CA LEU A 67 10.06 -8.07 5.17
C LEU A 67 11.60 -8.02 5.17
N LYS A 68 12.27 -8.81 4.32
CA LYS A 68 13.72 -8.75 4.13
C LYS A 68 14.19 -7.37 3.70
N VAL A 69 13.48 -6.75 2.75
CA VAL A 69 13.79 -5.39 2.29
C VAL A 69 13.62 -4.36 3.40
N LEU A 70 12.54 -4.46 4.21
CA LEU A 70 12.34 -3.59 5.36
C LEU A 70 13.51 -3.69 6.35
N GLN A 71 13.95 -4.93 6.68
CA GLN A 71 15.07 -5.17 7.58
C GLN A 71 16.38 -4.56 7.03
N GLN A 72 16.68 -4.80 5.75
CA GLN A 72 17.91 -4.30 5.12
C GLN A 72 17.94 -2.77 5.05
N HIS A 73 16.78 -2.15 4.81
CA HIS A 73 16.68 -0.69 4.68
C HIS A 73 16.70 0.02 6.03
N LEU A 74 15.91 -0.47 6.98
CA LEU A 74 15.72 0.19 8.27
C LEU A 74 16.85 -0.13 9.27
N LYS A 75 17.53 -1.28 9.13
CA LYS A 75 18.66 -1.72 9.96
C LYS A 75 18.40 -1.62 11.47
N ARG A 76 17.19 -1.93 11.92
CA ARG A 76 16.73 -1.87 13.32
C ARG A 76 15.84 -3.06 13.62
N ARG A 77 15.61 -3.34 14.90
CA ARG A 77 14.55 -4.27 15.33
C ARG A 77 13.19 -3.69 14.92
N LEU A 78 12.38 -4.51 14.26
CA LEU A 78 11.10 -4.12 13.70
C LEU A 78 9.95 -4.79 14.45
N LEU A 79 8.92 -4.02 14.78
CA LEU A 79 7.60 -4.51 15.12
C LEU A 79 6.70 -4.26 13.91
N ILE A 80 6.36 -5.31 13.19
CA ILE A 80 5.45 -5.27 12.05
C ILE A 80 4.02 -5.39 12.56
N ILE A 81 3.20 -4.40 12.22
CA ILE A 81 1.77 -4.39 12.54
C ILE A 81 0.99 -4.48 11.24
N TRP A 82 0.12 -5.47 11.13
CA TRP A 82 -0.67 -5.75 9.93
C TRP A 82 -1.98 -6.47 10.25
N ASP A 83 -2.79 -6.72 9.24
CA ASP A 83 -4.01 -7.49 9.39
C ASP A 83 -3.74 -9.00 9.55
N GLY A 84 -4.82 -9.75 9.77
CA GLY A 84 -4.77 -11.19 9.98
C GLY A 84 -4.91 -12.03 8.72
N LEU A 85 -4.57 -11.54 7.52
CA LEU A 85 -4.67 -12.30 6.27
C LEU A 85 -3.91 -13.63 6.33
N LYS A 86 -4.41 -14.65 5.62
CA LYS A 86 -3.79 -15.99 5.60
C LYS A 86 -2.31 -15.96 5.14
N ALA A 87 -1.96 -15.05 4.24
CA ALA A 87 -0.60 -14.87 3.76
C ALA A 87 0.35 -14.45 4.90
N HIS A 88 -0.10 -13.55 5.79
CA HIS A 88 0.65 -13.04 6.94
C HIS A 88 0.85 -14.11 8.03
N ARG A 89 -0.10 -15.03 8.17
CA ARG A 89 -0.05 -16.14 9.15
C ARG A 89 0.53 -17.43 8.59
N SER A 90 1.09 -17.40 7.38
CA SER A 90 1.63 -18.58 6.72
C SER A 90 2.86 -19.13 7.44
N ARG A 91 3.10 -20.44 7.23
CA ARG A 91 4.31 -21.09 7.76
C ARG A 91 5.57 -20.39 7.28
N LEU A 92 5.64 -20.03 6.00
CA LEU A 92 6.80 -19.36 5.40
C LEU A 92 7.15 -18.02 6.09
N VAL A 93 6.13 -17.22 6.44
CA VAL A 93 6.32 -15.95 7.14
C VAL A 93 6.81 -16.20 8.57
N ARG A 94 6.23 -17.17 9.29
CA ARG A 94 6.67 -17.55 10.64
C ARG A 94 8.12 -18.03 10.66
N GLU A 95 8.46 -18.99 9.79
CA GLU A 95 9.82 -19.50 9.66
C GLU A 95 10.83 -18.38 9.37
N HIS A 96 10.47 -17.43 8.50
CA HIS A 96 11.32 -16.26 8.26
C HIS A 96 11.49 -15.40 9.52
N VAL A 97 10.40 -15.08 10.22
CA VAL A 97 10.46 -14.26 11.45
C VAL A 97 11.28 -14.95 12.52
N ASP A 98 11.06 -16.25 12.74
CA ASP A 98 11.80 -17.05 13.72
C ASP A 98 13.33 -17.06 13.40
N SER A 99 13.68 -17.08 12.11
CA SER A 99 15.09 -17.02 11.67
C SER A 99 15.78 -15.67 11.89
N THR A 100 15.06 -14.65 12.34
CA THR A 100 15.59 -13.29 12.55
C THR A 100 16.13 -13.06 13.98
N ASP A 101 16.09 -14.05 14.85
CA ASP A 101 16.55 -13.98 16.26
C ASP A 101 15.96 -12.75 16.99
N GLY A 102 14.67 -12.49 16.80
CA GLY A 102 13.95 -11.37 17.41
C GLY A 102 14.24 -10.00 16.79
N ALA A 103 14.91 -9.95 15.63
CA ALA A 103 15.03 -8.70 14.87
C ALA A 103 13.71 -8.25 14.25
N VAL A 104 12.78 -9.18 13.99
CA VAL A 104 11.42 -8.91 13.55
C VAL A 104 10.44 -9.55 14.53
N ALA A 105 9.48 -8.76 15.01
CA ALA A 105 8.33 -9.22 15.75
C ALA A 105 7.05 -8.85 14.98
N LEU A 106 5.99 -9.67 15.14
CA LEU A 106 4.71 -9.47 14.48
C LEU A 106 3.64 -9.12 15.51
N ALA A 107 2.79 -8.18 15.16
CA ALA A 107 1.53 -7.90 15.85
C ALA A 107 0.40 -7.83 14.82
N PHE A 108 -0.79 -8.29 15.23
CA PHE A 108 -1.96 -8.30 14.35
C PHE A 108 -2.96 -7.26 14.82
N LEU A 109 -3.49 -6.51 13.88
CA LEU A 109 -4.62 -5.62 14.11
C LEU A 109 -5.87 -6.44 14.47
N PRO A 110 -6.80 -5.85 15.21
CA PRO A 110 -8.11 -6.46 15.42
C PRO A 110 -8.79 -6.78 14.07
N PRO A 111 -9.59 -7.84 14.00
CA PRO A 111 -10.39 -8.11 12.80
C PRO A 111 -11.30 -6.92 12.48
N TYR A 112 -11.44 -6.62 11.17
CA TYR A 112 -12.34 -5.57 10.67
C TYR A 112 -12.06 -4.15 11.19
N ALA A 113 -10.80 -3.83 11.48
CA ALA A 113 -10.36 -2.51 11.94
C ALA A 113 -9.33 -1.86 10.98
N PRO A 114 -9.67 -1.66 9.69
CA PRO A 114 -8.75 -1.04 8.73
C PRO A 114 -8.42 0.41 9.08
N GLU A 115 -9.30 1.09 9.81
CA GLU A 115 -9.10 2.47 10.27
C GLU A 115 -7.89 2.62 11.19
N LEU A 116 -7.46 1.54 11.86
CA LEU A 116 -6.26 1.55 12.69
C LEU A 116 -4.96 1.37 11.89
N ASN A 117 -5.06 1.11 10.57
CA ASN A 117 -3.88 0.93 9.73
C ASN A 117 -3.59 2.20 8.91
N PRO A 118 -2.53 2.98 9.23
CA PRO A 118 -2.20 4.19 8.49
C PRO A 118 -1.86 3.93 7.02
N VAL A 119 -1.52 2.71 6.61
CA VAL A 119 -1.26 2.35 5.21
C VAL A 119 -2.55 2.39 4.38
N GLU A 120 -3.71 2.10 4.98
CA GLU A 120 -5.00 2.22 4.28
C GLU A 120 -5.29 3.65 3.82
N TYR A 121 -4.87 4.65 4.60
CA TYR A 121 -4.99 6.07 4.21
C TYR A 121 -4.00 6.44 3.10
N LEU A 122 -2.84 5.79 3.03
CA LEU A 122 -1.93 5.91 1.88
C LEU A 122 -2.60 5.38 0.60
N TRP A 123 -3.31 4.25 0.69
CA TRP A 123 -4.06 3.70 -0.44
C TRP A 123 -5.24 4.60 -0.83
N ALA A 124 -5.95 5.15 0.14
CA ALA A 124 -7.02 6.11 -0.11
C ALA A 124 -6.50 7.36 -0.82
N TRP A 125 -5.37 7.91 -0.34
CA TRP A 125 -4.69 9.03 -1.00
C TRP A 125 -4.27 8.68 -2.44
N LEU A 126 -3.63 7.53 -2.64
CA LEU A 126 -3.19 7.10 -3.97
C LEU A 126 -4.38 6.98 -4.93
N LYS A 127 -5.43 6.26 -4.55
CA LYS A 127 -6.57 5.97 -5.42
C LYS A 127 -7.48 7.17 -5.65
N ARG A 128 -7.77 7.96 -4.61
CA ARG A 128 -8.77 9.04 -4.66
C ARG A 128 -8.20 10.41 -5.00
N HIS A 129 -6.89 10.61 -4.89
CA HIS A 129 -6.25 11.88 -5.22
C HIS A 129 -5.21 11.71 -6.32
N ALA A 130 -4.20 10.88 -6.11
CA ALA A 130 -3.07 10.78 -7.04
C ALA A 130 -3.41 10.09 -8.37
N LEU A 131 -4.36 9.14 -8.34
CA LEU A 131 -4.88 8.40 -9.51
C LEU A 131 -6.38 8.64 -9.72
N ALA A 132 -6.94 9.74 -9.18
CA ALA A 132 -8.34 10.09 -9.37
C ALA A 132 -8.68 10.22 -10.86
N ASN A 133 -9.71 9.51 -11.32
CA ASN A 133 -10.17 9.52 -12.73
C ASN A 133 -9.10 9.17 -13.78
N PHE A 134 -7.98 8.56 -13.34
CA PHE A 134 -6.90 8.17 -14.25
C PHE A 134 -7.30 6.91 -15.04
N CYS A 135 -7.24 7.00 -16.36
CA CYS A 135 -7.52 5.92 -17.30
C CYS A 135 -6.22 5.53 -18.00
N PRO A 136 -5.50 4.52 -17.53
CA PRO A 136 -4.26 4.07 -18.17
C PRO A 136 -4.57 3.28 -19.44
N ASP A 137 -3.67 3.34 -20.43
CA ASP A 137 -3.72 2.52 -21.64
C ASP A 137 -3.31 1.06 -21.39
N GLY A 138 -2.89 0.71 -20.16
CA GLY A 138 -2.55 -0.65 -19.77
C GLY A 138 -1.86 -0.72 -18.42
N LEU A 139 -1.61 -1.97 -17.95
CA LEU A 139 -0.96 -2.20 -16.64
C LEU A 139 0.43 -1.60 -16.52
N ALA A 140 1.18 -1.50 -17.61
CA ALA A 140 2.52 -0.93 -17.59
C ALA A 140 2.48 0.57 -17.25
N GLU A 141 1.57 1.31 -17.87
CA GLU A 141 1.36 2.73 -17.58
C GLU A 141 0.81 2.92 -16.16
N LEU A 142 -0.17 2.11 -15.75
CA LEU A 142 -0.70 2.13 -14.39
C LEU A 142 0.42 1.90 -13.37
N ALA A 143 1.26 0.89 -13.57
CA ALA A 143 2.37 0.57 -12.68
C ALA A 143 3.39 1.70 -12.60
N GLN A 144 3.74 2.29 -13.74
CA GLN A 144 4.70 3.41 -13.79
C GLN A 144 4.14 4.64 -13.10
N THR A 145 2.87 4.98 -13.38
CA THR A 145 2.20 6.14 -12.76
C THR A 145 2.05 5.94 -11.26
N ALA A 146 1.56 4.78 -10.81
CA ALA A 146 1.45 4.46 -9.38
C ALA A 146 2.81 4.54 -8.67
N ARG A 147 3.88 3.99 -9.28
CA ARG A 147 5.25 4.07 -8.75
C ARG A 147 5.72 5.51 -8.60
N ASN A 148 5.49 6.35 -9.59
CA ASN A 148 5.88 7.76 -9.54
C ASN A 148 5.12 8.52 -8.45
N LYS A 149 3.82 8.27 -8.30
CA LYS A 149 3.00 8.87 -7.23
C LYS A 149 3.44 8.41 -5.85
N LEU A 150 3.69 7.13 -5.64
CA LEU A 150 4.20 6.60 -4.37
C LEU A 150 5.61 7.11 -4.04
N LYS A 151 6.52 7.22 -5.02
CA LYS A 151 7.82 7.89 -4.83
C LYS A 151 7.66 9.35 -4.44
N SER A 152 6.67 10.05 -5.00
CA SER A 152 6.34 11.41 -4.59
C SER A 152 5.85 11.47 -3.14
N ALA A 153 4.99 10.51 -2.73
CA ALA A 153 4.53 10.40 -1.33
C ALA A 153 5.70 10.13 -0.36
N GLN A 154 6.65 9.26 -0.72
CA GLN A 154 7.84 9.00 0.09
C GLN A 154 8.64 10.26 0.43
N ARG A 155 8.68 11.23 -0.49
CA ARG A 155 9.44 12.49 -0.34
C ARG A 155 8.67 13.57 0.42
N ARG A 156 7.38 13.34 0.73
CA ARG A 156 6.48 14.31 1.37
C ARG A 156 6.09 13.83 2.75
N SER A 157 6.81 14.29 3.75
CA SER A 157 6.49 13.99 5.15
C SER A 157 5.05 14.34 5.53
N SER A 158 4.49 15.39 4.92
CA SER A 158 3.09 15.79 5.15
C SER A 158 2.08 14.70 4.79
N ILE A 159 2.32 13.91 3.73
CA ILE A 159 1.44 12.79 3.35
C ILE A 159 1.54 11.67 4.38
N ILE A 160 2.77 11.32 4.79
CA ILE A 160 3.00 10.28 5.80
C ILE A 160 2.35 10.68 7.12
N ILE A 161 2.59 11.90 7.60
CA ILE A 161 1.99 12.42 8.83
C ILE A 161 0.46 12.42 8.74
N ALA A 162 -0.11 12.80 7.59
CA ALA A 162 -1.56 12.79 7.40
C ALA A 162 -2.15 11.38 7.52
N CYS A 163 -1.47 10.34 6.99
CA CYS A 163 -1.90 8.95 7.15
C CYS A 163 -1.97 8.54 8.63
N TRP A 164 -0.95 8.90 9.42
CA TRP A 164 -0.92 8.62 10.85
C TRP A 164 -2.00 9.36 11.63
N LYS A 165 -2.21 10.64 11.33
CA LYS A 165 -3.26 11.44 11.98
C LYS A 165 -4.66 10.89 11.68
N GLN A 166 -4.90 10.44 10.45
CA GLN A 166 -6.20 9.86 10.08
C GLN A 166 -6.45 8.49 10.73
N ALA A 167 -5.40 7.76 11.08
CA ALA A 167 -5.50 6.53 11.86
C ALA A 167 -5.64 6.79 13.37
N GLU A 168 -5.72 8.06 13.80
CA GLU A 168 -5.85 8.49 15.22
C GLU A 168 -4.75 7.92 16.13
N LEU A 169 -3.56 7.69 15.57
CA LEU A 169 -2.41 7.17 16.31
C LEU A 169 -1.47 8.26 16.82
N PHE A 170 -1.86 9.55 16.63
CA PHE A 170 -1.22 10.75 17.15
C PHE A 170 -2.28 11.77 17.56
#